data_a7f4fd1b47d75f89c9a478beebc8a5d0
#
_entry.id   a7f4fd1b47d75f89c9a478beebc8a5d0
#
_cell.length_a   1.000
_cell.length_b   1.000
_cell.length_c   1.000
_cell.angle_alpha   90.00
_cell.angle_beta   90.00
_cell.angle_gamma   90.00
#
_symmetry.space_group_name_H-M   'P 1'
#
loop_
_entity.id
_entity.type
_entity.pdbx_description
1 polymer ?
#
loop_
_entity_poly.entity_id
_entity_poly.type
_entity_poly.pdbx_seq_one_letter_code
_entity_poly.pdbx_strand_id
1 'polypeptide(L)'
;HASFDYQKVKSERNFYDKNDHNWFKFPAGIRSAFYVAWDPQSLMSLRRNIKNLNLVFPEWFFIDPKTGDLKTNIDDVGLSVLKKSKIPVMPILSNNFDREFHSEGVQLVLKNPAKRKALIQKVLNTCIKNNFVGVNIDFEDLNLKRDEPLTQFIKELSEAFHQHKLYVTQDIMPDNSDYNVAELQKYVDYFVLMAYDEYSADSDPGPIASQKWIEAQVDKICKKVSP
;
A
#
# COMPACT_ATOMS: atom_id res chain seq x y z
N HIS A 1 -2.56 14.59 -23.13
CA HIS A 1 -2.62 13.45 -22.21
C HIS A 1 -1.38 12.60 -22.42
N ALA A 2 -0.32 12.84 -21.67
CA ALA A 2 0.86 11.98 -21.69
C ALA A 2 0.46 10.65 -21.04
N SER A 3 0.46 9.57 -21.82
CA SER A 3 0.32 8.22 -21.28
C SER A 3 1.52 7.95 -20.40
N PHE A 4 1.29 7.52 -19.15
CA PHE A 4 2.36 7.10 -18.26
C PHE A 4 3.07 5.89 -18.88
N ASP A 5 4.32 6.07 -19.26
CA ASP A 5 5.13 5.00 -19.85
C ASP A 5 5.90 4.28 -18.73
N TYR A 6 5.36 3.15 -18.31
CA TYR A 6 5.93 2.30 -17.28
C TYR A 6 7.36 1.83 -17.62
N GLN A 7 7.61 1.49 -18.88
CA GLN A 7 8.94 1.04 -19.31
C GLN A 7 9.96 2.19 -19.26
N LYS A 8 9.53 3.40 -19.61
CA LYS A 8 10.36 4.59 -19.51
C LYS A 8 10.70 4.91 -18.06
N VAL A 9 9.71 4.87 -17.15
CA VAL A 9 9.95 5.07 -15.71
C VAL A 9 10.89 4.00 -15.16
N LYS A 10 10.71 2.74 -15.55
CA LYS A 10 11.60 1.65 -15.13
C LYS A 10 13.03 1.80 -15.67
N SER A 11 13.21 2.35 -16.88
CA SER A 11 14.52 2.58 -17.50
C SER A 11 15.20 3.85 -16.98
N GLU A 12 14.44 4.87 -16.59
CA GLU A 12 14.95 6.13 -16.04
C GLU A 12 15.34 6.03 -14.55
N ARG A 13 15.07 4.92 -13.88
CA ARG A 13 15.49 4.65 -12.49
C ARG A 13 16.99 4.37 -12.40
N ASN A 14 17.81 5.40 -12.55
CA ASN A 14 19.24 5.19 -12.61
C ASN A 14 19.93 4.95 -11.28
N PHE A 15 19.36 5.27 -10.14
CA PHE A 15 19.85 4.89 -8.81
C PHE A 15 18.81 5.26 -7.76
N TYR A 16 18.51 4.36 -6.84
CA TYR A 16 17.85 4.72 -5.60
C TYR A 16 18.89 5.40 -4.70
N ASP A 17 18.77 6.69 -4.55
CA ASP A 17 19.39 7.42 -3.45
C ASP A 17 18.28 7.73 -2.45
N LYS A 18 18.40 7.20 -1.22
CA LYS A 18 17.44 7.46 -0.15
C LYS A 18 17.32 8.96 0.21
N ASN A 19 18.27 9.78 -0.22
CA ASN A 19 18.27 11.23 -0.06
C ASN A 19 17.71 11.96 -1.30
N ASP A 20 17.52 11.25 -2.42
CA ASP A 20 16.88 11.80 -3.62
C ASP A 20 15.43 11.30 -3.71
N HIS A 21 14.54 11.98 -3.01
CA HIS A 21 13.09 11.74 -3.07
C HIS A 21 12.45 12.06 -4.43
N ASN A 22 13.24 12.39 -5.45
CA ASN A 22 12.77 12.80 -6.78
C ASN A 22 12.66 11.68 -7.81
N TRP A 23 12.93 10.43 -7.44
CA TRP A 23 12.98 9.33 -8.39
C TRP A 23 11.61 8.89 -8.93
N PHE A 24 10.51 9.27 -8.26
CA PHE A 24 9.15 9.03 -8.73
C PHE A 24 8.42 10.36 -8.93
N LYS A 25 8.65 10.98 -10.07
CA LYS A 25 7.87 12.15 -10.46
C LYS A 25 6.69 11.71 -11.29
N PHE A 26 5.50 11.80 -10.71
CA PHE A 26 4.28 11.92 -11.51
C PHE A 26 4.11 13.40 -11.88
N PRO A 27 4.39 13.81 -13.13
CA PRO A 27 4.36 15.23 -13.50
C PRO A 27 2.99 15.90 -13.28
N ALA A 28 1.94 15.09 -13.20
CA ALA A 28 0.55 15.53 -12.99
C ALA A 28 -0.02 15.06 -11.64
N GLY A 29 0.83 14.65 -10.68
CA GLY A 29 0.40 14.05 -9.42
C GLY A 29 -0.03 12.59 -9.57
N ILE A 30 -0.13 11.90 -8.43
CA ILE A 30 -0.62 10.53 -8.36
C ILE A 30 -2.14 10.56 -8.42
N ARG A 31 -2.71 9.82 -9.36
CA ARG A 31 -4.13 9.51 -9.45
C ARG A 31 -4.28 8.00 -9.36
N SER A 32 -4.53 7.54 -8.16
CA SER A 32 -4.61 6.11 -7.85
C SER A 32 -6.01 5.69 -7.45
N ALA A 33 -6.24 4.38 -7.50
CA ALA A 33 -7.44 3.77 -6.97
C ALA A 33 -7.11 2.43 -6.34
N PHE A 34 -7.83 2.07 -5.28
CA PHE A 34 -7.91 0.72 -4.78
C PHE A 34 -8.80 -0.12 -5.68
N TYR A 35 -8.41 -1.38 -5.86
CA TYR A 35 -9.17 -2.36 -6.62
C TYR A 35 -9.34 -3.64 -5.82
N VAL A 36 -10.59 -4.07 -5.64
CA VAL A 36 -10.94 -5.29 -4.93
C VAL A 36 -11.65 -6.27 -5.87
N ALA A 37 -11.10 -7.47 -6.02
CA ALA A 37 -11.59 -8.47 -6.98
C ALA A 37 -12.91 -9.12 -6.55
N TRP A 38 -13.22 -9.12 -5.27
CA TRP A 38 -14.45 -9.70 -4.70
C TRP A 38 -15.70 -8.83 -4.95
N ASP A 39 -15.53 -7.56 -5.29
CA ASP A 39 -16.63 -6.65 -5.63
C ASP A 39 -16.71 -6.44 -7.16
N PRO A 40 -17.76 -6.97 -7.83
CA PRO A 40 -17.95 -6.76 -9.27
C PRO A 40 -18.04 -5.29 -9.67
N GLN A 41 -18.51 -4.40 -8.79
CA GLN A 41 -18.59 -2.97 -9.05
C GLN A 41 -17.20 -2.33 -9.11
N SER A 42 -16.25 -2.87 -8.35
CA SER A 42 -14.86 -2.41 -8.39
C SER A 42 -14.25 -2.60 -9.78
N LEU A 43 -14.45 -3.75 -10.43
CA LEU A 43 -13.99 -3.99 -11.80
C LEU A 43 -14.67 -3.06 -12.81
N MET A 44 -15.97 -2.84 -12.66
CA MET A 44 -16.72 -1.92 -13.53
C MET A 44 -16.23 -0.48 -13.39
N SER A 45 -15.99 -0.04 -12.16
CA SER A 45 -15.46 1.28 -11.85
C SER A 45 -14.04 1.44 -12.39
N LEU A 46 -13.18 0.43 -12.22
CA LEU A 46 -11.82 0.41 -12.76
C LEU A 46 -11.86 0.59 -14.28
N ARG A 47 -12.65 -0.20 -15.02
CA ARG A 47 -12.78 -0.09 -16.49
C ARG A 47 -13.26 1.28 -16.94
N ARG A 48 -14.22 1.86 -16.23
CA ARG A 48 -14.79 3.18 -16.55
C ARG A 48 -13.76 4.30 -16.37
N ASN A 49 -12.95 4.23 -15.33
CA ASN A 49 -12.07 5.30 -14.90
C ASN A 49 -10.59 5.09 -15.26
N ILE A 50 -10.24 3.97 -15.90
CA ILE A 50 -8.85 3.55 -16.14
C ILE A 50 -8.00 4.64 -16.82
N LYS A 51 -8.58 5.42 -17.72
CA LYS A 51 -7.89 6.51 -18.45
C LYS A 51 -7.48 7.68 -17.55
N ASN A 52 -8.09 7.80 -16.39
CA ASN A 52 -7.85 8.87 -15.44
C ASN A 52 -6.82 8.47 -14.37
N LEU A 53 -6.45 7.18 -14.32
CA LEU A 53 -5.55 6.62 -13.34
C LEU A 53 -4.12 6.49 -13.88
N ASN A 54 -3.14 6.65 -13.01
CA ASN A 54 -1.74 6.37 -13.31
C ASN A 54 -1.08 5.41 -12.30
N LEU A 55 -1.86 4.88 -11.37
CA LEU A 55 -1.46 3.84 -10.42
C LEU A 55 -2.70 3.11 -9.92
N VAL A 56 -2.62 1.80 -9.71
CA VAL A 56 -3.70 1.02 -9.08
C VAL A 56 -3.14 0.12 -7.99
N PHE A 57 -3.85 0.09 -6.87
CA PHE A 57 -3.56 -0.74 -5.70
C PHE A 57 -4.58 -1.89 -5.63
N PRO A 58 -4.31 -3.06 -6.24
CA PRO A 58 -5.21 -4.21 -6.11
C PRO A 58 -4.96 -4.95 -4.80
N GLU A 59 -6.03 -5.36 -4.14
CA GLU A 59 -5.99 -6.18 -2.93
C GLU A 59 -5.75 -7.65 -3.31
N TRP A 60 -4.48 -8.00 -3.56
CA TRP A 60 -4.10 -9.31 -4.08
C TRP A 60 -3.16 -10.10 -3.19
N PHE A 61 -2.56 -9.48 -2.17
CA PHE A 61 -1.64 -10.13 -1.25
C PHE A 61 -2.19 -10.07 0.17
N PHE A 62 -2.15 -11.21 0.83
CA PHE A 62 -2.72 -11.38 2.17
C PHE A 62 -1.74 -12.13 3.07
N ILE A 63 -1.78 -11.82 4.35
CA ILE A 63 -1.06 -12.59 5.37
C ILE A 63 -2.00 -13.65 5.93
N ASP A 64 -1.60 -14.91 5.82
CA ASP A 64 -2.33 -16.01 6.43
C ASP A 64 -2.37 -15.81 7.96
N PRO A 65 -3.56 -15.74 8.58
CA PRO A 65 -3.69 -15.43 9.99
C PRO A 65 -3.10 -16.50 10.92
N LYS A 66 -2.98 -17.74 10.45
CA LYS A 66 -2.47 -18.86 11.26
C LYS A 66 -0.97 -19.04 11.14
N THR A 67 -0.41 -18.78 9.96
CA THR A 67 1.00 -19.09 9.66
C THR A 67 1.87 -17.85 9.48
N GLY A 68 1.29 -16.70 9.15
CA GLY A 68 1.99 -15.50 8.73
C GLY A 68 2.57 -15.58 7.31
N ASP A 69 2.20 -16.61 6.54
CA ASP A 69 2.68 -16.78 5.16
C ASP A 69 1.92 -15.90 4.19
N LEU A 70 2.60 -15.56 3.07
CA LEU A 70 1.95 -14.86 1.96
C LEU A 70 0.92 -15.76 1.28
N LYS A 71 -0.30 -15.26 1.16
CA LYS A 71 -1.34 -15.75 0.26
C LYS A 71 -1.53 -14.74 -0.87
N THR A 72 -1.72 -15.22 -2.07
CA THR A 72 -1.96 -14.37 -3.24
C THR A 72 -3.28 -14.75 -3.91
N ASN A 73 -4.03 -13.74 -4.30
CA ASN A 73 -5.26 -13.88 -5.07
C ASN A 73 -5.23 -12.87 -6.23
N ILE A 74 -4.28 -13.07 -7.14
CA ILE A 74 -4.14 -12.21 -8.31
C ILE A 74 -5.27 -12.50 -9.28
N ASP A 75 -6.15 -11.53 -9.46
CA ASP A 75 -7.29 -11.62 -10.36
C ASP A 75 -6.83 -11.44 -11.82
N ASP A 76 -6.96 -12.48 -12.63
CA ASP A 76 -6.54 -12.49 -14.02
C ASP A 76 -7.29 -11.45 -14.87
N VAL A 77 -8.57 -11.20 -14.59
CA VAL A 77 -9.39 -10.24 -15.34
C VAL A 77 -8.92 -8.81 -15.07
N GLY A 78 -8.80 -8.45 -13.80
CA GLY A 78 -8.27 -7.14 -13.39
C GLY A 78 -6.84 -6.92 -13.89
N LEU A 79 -5.97 -7.93 -13.75
CA LEU A 79 -4.61 -7.88 -14.25
C LEU A 79 -4.55 -7.66 -15.78
N SER A 80 -5.42 -8.34 -16.53
CA SER A 80 -5.53 -8.15 -17.98
C SER A 80 -5.93 -6.73 -18.35
N VAL A 81 -6.90 -6.15 -17.64
CA VAL A 81 -7.34 -4.75 -17.84
C VAL A 81 -6.18 -3.79 -17.60
N LEU A 82 -5.47 -3.95 -16.49
CA LEU A 82 -4.34 -3.09 -16.11
C LEU A 82 -3.19 -3.19 -17.10
N LYS A 83 -2.81 -4.41 -17.51
CA LYS A 83 -1.76 -4.65 -18.50
C LYS A 83 -2.09 -4.02 -19.86
N LYS A 84 -3.33 -4.19 -20.37
CA LYS A 84 -3.78 -3.59 -21.63
C LYS A 84 -3.73 -2.06 -21.59
N SER A 85 -4.04 -1.49 -20.44
CA SER A 85 -4.03 -0.04 -20.23
C SER A 85 -2.66 0.51 -19.85
N LYS A 86 -1.65 -0.35 -19.67
CA LYS A 86 -0.28 0.00 -19.26
C LYS A 86 -0.23 0.77 -17.94
N ILE A 87 -1.18 0.51 -17.05
CA ILE A 87 -1.22 1.15 -15.74
C ILE A 87 -0.29 0.41 -14.77
N PRO A 88 0.61 1.12 -14.08
CA PRO A 88 1.41 0.56 -13.00
C PRO A 88 0.55 -0.08 -11.92
N VAL A 89 1.01 -1.22 -11.42
CA VAL A 89 0.32 -2.02 -10.42
C VAL A 89 1.18 -2.12 -9.18
N MET A 90 0.60 -1.80 -8.04
CA MET A 90 1.22 -1.92 -6.72
C MET A 90 0.26 -2.68 -5.81
N PRO A 91 0.37 -4.03 -5.70
CA PRO A 91 -0.54 -4.81 -4.89
C PRO A 91 -0.54 -4.38 -3.42
N ILE A 92 -1.70 -4.45 -2.79
CA ILE A 92 -1.84 -4.29 -1.36
C ILE A 92 -1.45 -5.60 -0.68
N LEU A 93 -0.57 -5.53 0.30
CA LEU A 93 -0.35 -6.60 1.28
C LEU A 93 -1.15 -6.26 2.53
N SER A 94 -2.22 -7.00 2.74
CA SER A 94 -3.18 -6.77 3.81
C SER A 94 -3.21 -7.92 4.82
N ASN A 95 -3.60 -7.63 6.05
CA ASN A 95 -4.00 -8.63 7.04
C ASN A 95 -5.53 -8.85 7.07
N ASN A 96 -6.24 -8.30 6.11
CA ASN A 96 -7.64 -8.64 5.86
C ASN A 96 -7.70 -10.06 5.27
N PHE A 97 -8.41 -10.95 5.93
CA PHE A 97 -8.64 -12.31 5.47
C PHE A 97 -10.10 -12.69 5.75
N ASP A 98 -10.80 -13.19 4.74
CA ASP A 98 -12.24 -13.46 4.82
C ASP A 98 -13.09 -12.25 5.27
N ARG A 99 -12.69 -11.04 4.87
CA ARG A 99 -13.33 -9.74 5.17
C ARG A 99 -13.18 -9.28 6.63
N GLU A 100 -12.24 -9.83 7.34
CA GLU A 100 -11.91 -9.42 8.71
C GLU A 100 -10.41 -9.16 8.81
N PHE A 101 -10.01 -8.17 9.63
CA PHE A 101 -8.61 -7.92 9.92
C PHE A 101 -8.11 -8.84 11.03
N HIS A 102 -7.01 -9.53 10.78
CA HIS A 102 -6.43 -10.51 11.70
C HIS A 102 -5.02 -10.08 12.11
N SER A 103 -4.84 -9.78 13.39
CA SER A 103 -3.54 -9.39 13.93
C SER A 103 -2.55 -10.54 14.08
N GLU A 104 -3.05 -11.77 14.25
CA GLU A 104 -2.26 -12.92 14.68
C GLU A 104 -1.14 -13.27 13.70
N GLY A 105 -1.47 -13.37 12.40
CA GLY A 105 -0.48 -13.68 11.36
C GLY A 105 0.60 -12.62 11.26
N VAL A 106 0.23 -11.34 11.35
CA VAL A 106 1.19 -10.23 11.35
C VAL A 106 2.07 -10.29 12.58
N GLN A 107 1.50 -10.50 13.77
CA GLN A 107 2.29 -10.61 15.01
C GLN A 107 3.29 -11.77 14.98
N LEU A 108 2.93 -12.92 14.36
CA LEU A 108 3.87 -14.02 14.15
C LEU A 108 5.07 -13.59 13.29
N VAL A 109 4.81 -12.83 12.22
CA VAL A 109 5.85 -12.29 11.34
C VAL A 109 6.71 -11.29 12.08
N LEU A 110 6.10 -10.30 12.75
CA LEU A 110 6.82 -9.22 13.41
C LEU A 110 7.77 -9.72 14.49
N LYS A 111 7.39 -10.77 15.24
CA LYS A 111 8.18 -11.34 16.33
C LYS A 111 9.34 -12.24 15.86
N ASN A 112 9.34 -12.68 14.61
CA ASN A 112 10.30 -13.69 14.14
C ASN A 112 11.10 -13.18 12.92
N PRO A 113 12.39 -12.90 13.06
CA PRO A 113 13.24 -12.42 11.97
C PRO A 113 13.25 -13.33 10.73
N ALA A 114 13.24 -14.67 10.93
CA ALA A 114 13.22 -15.63 9.82
C ALA A 114 11.88 -15.55 9.04
N LYS A 115 10.75 -15.40 9.74
CA LYS A 115 9.45 -15.21 9.11
C LYS A 115 9.37 -13.87 8.38
N ARG A 116 9.88 -12.77 8.97
CA ARG A 116 9.96 -11.47 8.27
C ARG A 116 10.74 -11.61 6.96
N LYS A 117 11.94 -12.17 7.03
CA LYS A 117 12.77 -12.38 5.84
C LYS A 117 12.07 -13.23 4.78
N ALA A 118 11.43 -14.33 5.19
CA ALA A 118 10.72 -15.23 4.27
C ALA A 118 9.53 -14.54 3.60
N LEU A 119 8.71 -13.79 4.35
CA LEU A 119 7.59 -13.04 3.82
C LEU A 119 8.07 -11.97 2.83
N ILE A 120 9.03 -11.14 3.23
CA ILE A 120 9.60 -10.08 2.39
C ILE A 120 10.10 -10.66 1.07
N GLN A 121 10.85 -11.77 1.12
CA GLN A 121 11.37 -12.39 -0.09
C GLN A 121 10.27 -12.93 -1.01
N LYS A 122 9.21 -13.52 -0.45
CA LYS A 122 8.06 -14.02 -1.23
C LYS A 122 7.33 -12.87 -1.91
N VAL A 123 7.05 -11.79 -1.19
CA VAL A 123 6.38 -10.60 -1.74
C VAL A 123 7.22 -9.97 -2.83
N LEU A 124 8.51 -9.75 -2.58
CA LEU A 124 9.47 -9.20 -3.55
C LEU A 124 9.52 -10.02 -4.83
N ASN A 125 9.72 -11.34 -4.71
CA ASN A 125 9.78 -12.25 -5.87
C ASN A 125 8.48 -12.22 -6.68
N THR A 126 7.33 -12.13 -6.01
CA THR A 126 6.03 -12.05 -6.69
C THR A 126 5.88 -10.73 -7.43
N CYS A 127 6.33 -9.62 -6.85
CA CYS A 127 6.34 -8.32 -7.51
C CYS A 127 7.25 -8.32 -8.75
N ILE A 128 8.47 -8.84 -8.63
CA ILE A 128 9.42 -8.93 -9.74
C ILE A 128 8.86 -9.79 -10.87
N LYS A 129 8.35 -10.99 -10.55
CA LYS A 129 7.78 -11.93 -11.52
C LYS A 129 6.65 -11.32 -12.35
N ASN A 130 5.81 -10.50 -11.73
CA ASN A 130 4.63 -9.91 -12.37
C ASN A 130 4.87 -8.49 -12.91
N ASN A 131 6.08 -7.94 -12.81
CA ASN A 131 6.42 -6.57 -13.15
C ASN A 131 5.60 -5.53 -12.37
N PHE A 132 5.25 -5.82 -11.12
CA PHE A 132 4.64 -4.83 -10.25
C PHE A 132 5.66 -3.77 -9.83
N VAL A 133 5.19 -2.55 -9.57
CA VAL A 133 6.08 -1.41 -9.27
C VAL A 133 6.51 -1.34 -7.81
N GLY A 134 5.89 -2.12 -6.96
CA GLY A 134 6.14 -2.13 -5.52
C GLY A 134 5.04 -2.84 -4.77
N VAL A 135 4.93 -2.56 -3.49
CA VAL A 135 3.90 -3.07 -2.59
C VAL A 135 3.33 -1.95 -1.73
N ASN A 136 2.04 -1.95 -1.50
CA ASN A 136 1.35 -1.11 -0.54
C ASN A 136 1.02 -1.93 0.71
N ILE A 137 1.33 -1.44 1.89
CA ILE A 137 1.06 -2.12 3.15
C ILE A 137 -0.21 -1.56 3.76
N ASP A 138 -1.16 -2.45 4.02
CA ASP A 138 -2.44 -2.14 4.65
C ASP A 138 -2.67 -3.12 5.82
N PHE A 139 -2.09 -2.78 6.96
CA PHE A 139 -2.25 -3.55 8.19
C PHE A 139 -3.10 -2.78 9.18
N GLU A 140 -4.26 -3.33 9.50
CA GLU A 140 -5.20 -2.74 10.43
C GLU A 140 -5.44 -3.63 11.66
N ASP A 141 -5.96 -3.04 12.72
CA ASP A 141 -6.35 -3.74 13.95
C ASP A 141 -5.26 -4.64 14.54
N LEU A 142 -4.00 -4.22 14.44
CA LEU A 142 -2.87 -5.01 14.92
C LEU A 142 -2.81 -5.09 16.45
N ASN A 143 -3.36 -4.08 17.14
CA ASN A 143 -3.38 -4.00 18.60
C ASN A 143 -1.97 -4.17 19.21
N LEU A 144 -0.99 -3.51 18.61
CA LEU A 144 0.40 -3.61 19.05
C LEU A 144 0.60 -2.88 20.38
N LYS A 145 1.34 -3.51 21.30
CA LYS A 145 1.78 -2.85 22.54
C LYS A 145 2.90 -1.84 22.28
N ARG A 146 3.61 -1.99 21.18
CA ARG A 146 4.79 -1.21 20.78
C ARG A 146 4.87 -1.19 19.25
N ASP A 147 5.28 -0.07 18.69
CA ASP A 147 5.39 0.19 17.25
C ASP A 147 6.70 -0.31 16.61
N GLU A 148 7.76 -0.52 17.42
CA GLU A 148 9.07 -0.86 16.89
C GLU A 148 9.12 -2.15 16.06
N PRO A 149 8.39 -3.24 16.38
CA PRO A 149 8.39 -4.43 15.54
C PRO A 149 7.83 -4.18 14.14
N LEU A 150 6.79 -3.35 14.02
CA LEU A 150 6.23 -2.96 12.73
C LEU A 150 7.22 -2.05 11.98
N THR A 151 7.79 -1.07 12.65
CA THR A 151 8.81 -0.19 12.07
C THR A 151 10.00 -1.00 11.55
N GLN A 152 10.46 -2.00 12.30
CA GLN A 152 11.54 -2.89 11.86
C GLN A 152 11.17 -3.69 10.61
N PHE A 153 9.95 -4.22 10.54
CA PHE A 153 9.46 -4.94 9.35
C PHE A 153 9.43 -4.03 8.13
N ILE A 154 8.87 -2.83 8.25
CA ILE A 154 8.78 -1.85 7.15
C ILE A 154 10.19 -1.43 6.68
N LYS A 155 11.12 -1.24 7.60
CA LYS A 155 12.52 -0.95 7.27
C LYS A 155 13.13 -2.08 6.43
N GLU A 156 13.06 -3.33 6.90
CA GLU A 156 13.61 -4.49 6.20
C GLU A 156 12.97 -4.69 4.82
N LEU A 157 11.65 -4.49 4.73
CA LEU A 157 10.89 -4.56 3.48
C LEU A 157 11.35 -3.48 2.49
N SER A 158 11.44 -2.23 2.95
CA SER A 158 11.85 -1.11 2.11
C SER A 158 13.29 -1.27 1.61
N GLU A 159 14.22 -1.66 2.48
CA GLU A 159 15.60 -1.93 2.07
C GLU A 159 15.68 -3.00 0.96
N ALA A 160 14.92 -4.10 1.10
CA ALA A 160 14.88 -5.15 0.08
C ALA A 160 14.27 -4.67 -1.23
N PHE A 161 13.17 -3.94 -1.18
CA PHE A 161 12.46 -3.44 -2.37
C PHE A 161 13.26 -2.37 -3.11
N HIS A 162 13.87 -1.43 -2.38
CA HIS A 162 14.66 -0.37 -2.95
C HIS A 162 15.91 -0.88 -3.70
N GLN A 163 16.55 -1.95 -3.26
CA GLN A 163 17.63 -2.61 -4.00
C GLN A 163 17.19 -3.06 -5.40
N HIS A 164 15.90 -3.37 -5.58
CA HIS A 164 15.30 -3.74 -6.86
C HIS A 164 14.58 -2.59 -7.56
N LYS A 165 14.71 -1.34 -7.05
CA LYS A 165 14.02 -0.15 -7.58
C LYS A 165 12.50 -0.32 -7.57
N LEU A 166 11.98 -0.95 -6.55
CA LEU A 166 10.55 -1.11 -6.28
C LEU A 166 10.14 -0.23 -5.11
N TYR A 167 8.90 0.22 -5.13
CA TYR A 167 8.34 1.13 -4.15
C TYR A 167 7.74 0.39 -2.96
N VAL A 168 7.74 1.06 -1.81
CA VAL A 168 6.97 0.67 -0.63
C VAL A 168 6.12 1.84 -0.21
N THR A 169 4.82 1.65 -0.19
CA THR A 169 3.86 2.61 0.36
C THR A 169 3.11 1.99 1.52
N GLN A 170 2.53 2.81 2.37
CA GLN A 170 1.77 2.34 3.51
C GLN A 170 0.50 3.15 3.69
N ASP A 171 -0.61 2.43 3.85
CA ASP A 171 -1.87 3.01 4.26
C ASP A 171 -1.81 3.39 5.73
N ILE A 172 -2.28 4.58 6.05
CA ILE A 172 -2.32 5.07 7.43
C ILE A 172 -3.70 5.63 7.75
N MET A 173 -4.23 5.22 8.89
CA MET A 173 -5.41 5.82 9.48
C MET A 173 -5.01 7.00 10.38
N PRO A 174 -5.78 8.09 10.40
CA PRO A 174 -5.41 9.30 11.15
C PRO A 174 -5.16 9.09 12.63
N ASP A 175 -5.84 8.13 13.24
CA ASP A 175 -5.86 7.89 14.68
C ASP A 175 -5.26 6.54 15.10
N ASN A 176 -4.65 5.78 14.17
CA ASN A 176 -4.08 4.49 14.50
C ASN A 176 -2.76 4.66 15.27
N SER A 177 -2.70 4.11 16.48
CA SER A 177 -1.52 4.14 17.36
C SER A 177 -0.49 3.04 17.07
N ASP A 178 -0.83 2.05 16.22
CA ASP A 178 0.09 0.99 15.82
C ASP A 178 1.24 1.52 14.95
N TYR A 179 1.07 2.72 14.36
CA TYR A 179 2.03 3.32 13.43
C TYR A 179 2.79 4.49 14.04
N ASN A 180 4.10 4.39 14.07
CA ASN A 180 4.96 5.53 14.31
C ASN A 180 5.29 6.22 12.97
N VAL A 181 4.39 7.08 12.51
CA VAL A 181 4.48 7.75 11.20
C VAL A 181 5.78 8.55 11.08
N ALA A 182 6.25 9.18 12.17
CA ALA A 182 7.51 9.94 12.18
C ALA A 182 8.74 9.07 11.94
N GLU A 183 8.73 7.81 12.39
CA GLU A 183 9.79 6.85 12.09
C GLU A 183 9.61 6.23 10.71
N LEU A 184 8.39 5.82 10.36
CA LEU A 184 8.08 5.12 9.11
C LEU A 184 8.38 5.96 7.87
N GLN A 185 8.24 7.31 7.93
CA GLN A 185 8.58 8.20 6.81
C GLN A 185 10.04 8.08 6.35
N LYS A 186 10.93 7.51 7.17
CA LYS A 186 12.34 7.31 6.80
C LYS A 186 12.53 6.15 5.82
N TYR A 187 11.54 5.30 5.68
CA TYR A 187 11.64 4.03 4.97
C TYR A 187 10.65 3.92 3.80
N VAL A 188 9.41 4.36 4.00
CA VAL A 188 8.38 4.30 2.94
C VAL A 188 8.55 5.44 1.93
N ASP A 189 8.11 5.18 0.71
CA ASP A 189 8.16 6.18 -0.36
C ASP A 189 6.99 7.16 -0.27
N TYR A 190 5.81 6.66 0.09
CA TYR A 190 4.60 7.47 0.31
C TYR A 190 3.72 6.85 1.38
N PHE A 191 3.01 7.70 2.10
CA PHE A 191 1.83 7.29 2.86
C PHE A 191 0.58 7.52 2.03
N VAL A 192 -0.37 6.61 2.15
CA VAL A 192 -1.74 6.79 1.66
C VAL A 192 -2.63 7.05 2.88
N LEU A 193 -3.06 8.29 3.05
CA LEU A 193 -3.92 8.64 4.17
C LEU A 193 -5.36 8.22 3.88
N MET A 194 -5.88 7.30 4.68
CA MET A 194 -7.26 6.83 4.63
C MET A 194 -8.17 7.80 5.39
N ALA A 195 -8.43 8.97 4.79
CA ALA A 195 -9.25 10.02 5.37
C ALA A 195 -10.74 9.84 4.99
N TYR A 196 -11.31 8.73 5.42
CA TYR A 196 -12.74 8.38 5.32
C TYR A 196 -13.19 7.65 6.58
N ASP A 197 -14.46 7.27 6.65
CA ASP A 197 -15.10 6.69 7.84
C ASP A 197 -15.17 7.68 9.02
N GLU A 198 -15.41 8.96 8.70
CA GLU A 198 -15.74 9.98 9.71
C GLU A 198 -16.94 9.53 10.56
N TYR A 199 -17.92 8.92 9.91
CA TYR A 199 -19.04 8.21 10.51
C TYR A 199 -19.09 6.79 9.97
N SER A 200 -19.27 5.82 10.84
CA SER A 200 -19.30 4.40 10.53
C SER A 200 -20.62 3.76 10.95
N ALA A 201 -20.76 2.46 10.76
CA ALA A 201 -21.93 1.71 11.18
C ALA A 201 -22.21 1.78 12.69
N ASP A 202 -21.17 2.04 13.49
CA ASP A 202 -21.23 2.09 14.95
C ASP A 202 -21.36 3.51 15.51
N SER A 203 -21.55 4.52 14.66
CA SER A 203 -21.69 5.92 15.03
C SER A 203 -23.05 6.49 14.62
N ASP A 204 -23.35 7.74 15.02
CA ASP A 204 -24.51 8.47 14.51
C ASP A 204 -24.39 8.64 12.98
N PRO A 205 -25.55 8.69 12.25
CA PRO A 205 -25.52 8.93 10.82
C PRO A 205 -24.85 10.26 10.45
N GLY A 206 -23.95 10.20 9.48
CA GLY A 206 -23.23 11.38 8.99
C GLY A 206 -22.49 11.11 7.67
N PRO A 207 -21.77 12.08 7.13
CA PRO A 207 -20.99 11.89 5.92
C PRO A 207 -19.83 10.91 6.16
N ILE A 208 -19.51 10.11 5.15
CA ILE A 208 -18.33 9.21 5.20
C ILE A 208 -17.04 10.01 5.37
N ALA A 209 -16.95 11.18 4.75
CA ALA A 209 -15.79 12.06 4.83
C ALA A 209 -16.19 13.49 4.48
N SER A 210 -16.42 14.34 5.49
CA SER A 210 -16.66 15.75 5.24
C SER A 210 -15.35 16.48 4.91
N GLN A 211 -15.41 17.52 4.08
CA GLN A 211 -14.22 18.28 3.69
C GLN A 211 -13.46 18.82 4.92
N LYS A 212 -14.18 19.40 5.89
CA LYS A 212 -13.57 19.94 7.10
C LYS A 212 -12.86 18.87 7.93
N TRP A 213 -13.43 17.68 8.00
CA TRP A 213 -12.83 16.57 8.72
C TRP A 213 -11.58 16.05 7.98
N ILE A 214 -11.65 15.88 6.64
CA ILE A 214 -10.48 15.51 5.82
C ILE A 214 -9.33 16.49 6.02
N GLU A 215 -9.58 17.79 5.91
CA GLU A 215 -8.57 18.84 6.12
C GLU A 215 -7.92 18.71 7.51
N ALA A 216 -8.72 18.48 8.56
CA ALA A 216 -8.20 18.27 9.90
C ALA A 216 -7.32 17.01 10.03
N GLN A 217 -7.69 15.91 9.35
CA GLN A 217 -6.85 14.69 9.35
C GLN A 217 -5.54 14.91 8.59
N VAL A 218 -5.58 15.58 7.46
CA VAL A 218 -4.36 15.94 6.69
C VAL A 218 -3.45 16.80 7.56
N ASP A 219 -3.95 17.85 8.17
CA ASP A 219 -3.18 18.72 9.06
C ASP A 219 -2.53 17.97 10.22
N LYS A 220 -3.26 17.01 10.79
CA LYS A 220 -2.79 16.17 11.89
C LYS A 220 -1.59 15.31 11.47
N ILE A 221 -1.65 14.71 10.30
CA ILE A 221 -0.55 13.90 9.76
C ILE A 221 0.63 14.78 9.33
N CYS A 222 0.38 15.89 8.64
CA CYS A 222 1.43 16.82 8.20
C CYS A 222 2.26 17.43 9.35
N LYS A 223 1.74 17.43 10.57
CA LYS A 223 2.50 17.80 11.77
C LYS A 223 3.49 16.70 12.23
N LYS A 224 3.30 15.47 11.79
CA LYS A 224 4.10 14.31 12.18
C LYS A 224 5.13 13.91 11.12
N VAL A 225 4.93 14.31 9.89
CA VAL A 225 5.79 13.97 8.74
C VAL A 225 6.30 15.23 8.06
N SER A 226 7.49 15.13 7.46
CA SER A 226 7.98 16.15 6.56
C SER A 226 7.28 16.03 5.20
N PRO A 227 6.98 17.15 4.53
CA PRO A 227 6.41 17.12 3.18
C PRO A 227 7.41 16.57 2.16
#